data_111591b80915a8ffd0752262c66c9e20
#
_entry.id   111591b80915a8ffd0752262c66c9e20
#
_cell.length_a   1.000
_cell.length_b   1.000
_cell.length_c   1.000
_cell.angle_alpha   90.00
_cell.angle_beta   90.00
_cell.angle_gamma   90.00
#
_symmetry.space_group_name_H-M   'P 1'
#
loop_
_entity.id
_entity.type
_entity.pdbx_description
1 polymer ?
#
loop_
_entity_poly.entity_id
_entity_poly.type
_entity_poly.pdbx_seq_one_letter_code
_entity_poly.pdbx_strand_id
1 'polypeptide(L)'
;MVSDASTTTRMTGAEAIVASLEALGVTDVFGMPGGAILPTYDPLMASTAIRHILVRHEQGAGHAAEGYALATGKVGCAMVTSGPGATNVLTALGDACMDSVPIVVISGQVGASLIGTDAFQEADVVGASMPITKHSFLVTDPQDIPARLAEAFHLAGTGRPGPVLVDVTKSAQVAEMDFSWPPALDLPGYKVADRPNMKQVRAAARVIVEAQAPVLYVGGGVVRGGATQALADLVEATNAPVVTTLTARGAFPDSDRHNLGMPGMHGTVAAVGALQRADLIVALGARFDDRVTGRLDSFAPRATVVHIDIDAAEISKNRYADIPIVADLATALPILTAEIAQASSEGTADISGWWRYLDRLRSKYPIGWAAPEDGMMAPQEVLKKLSDKVGPDGDGSFQMTNQELATCTINNIPIKVALINNSVLGMVRQWQSLFFGKRYSNTTLNPVEGEQIPNFEMLAQAYGMAARTVRSIDEVDEAIECAM
;
A
#
# COMPACT_ATOMS: atom_id res chain seq x y z
N MET A 1 -19.00 -4.89 40.03
CA MET A 1 -18.43 -6.24 39.94
C MET A 1 -19.48 -7.11 39.26
N VAL A 2 -19.39 -7.23 37.94
CA VAL A 2 -20.07 -8.26 37.18
C VAL A 2 -18.95 -9.05 36.53
N SER A 3 -18.70 -10.25 37.08
CA SER A 3 -17.81 -11.21 36.46
C SER A 3 -18.55 -11.77 35.21
N ASP A 4 -18.31 -11.22 34.04
CA ASP A 4 -18.61 -11.98 32.82
C ASP A 4 -17.71 -13.22 32.82
N ALA A 5 -18.32 -14.34 33.19
CA ALA A 5 -17.70 -15.64 33.02
C ALA A 5 -17.55 -15.83 31.49
N SER A 6 -16.33 -15.73 30.96
CA SER A 6 -16.04 -16.11 29.58
C SER A 6 -16.52 -17.53 29.39
N THR A 7 -17.55 -17.73 28.58
CA THR A 7 -18.04 -19.08 28.24
C THR A 7 -16.99 -19.76 27.38
N THR A 8 -16.28 -20.68 27.99
CA THR A 8 -15.30 -21.52 27.27
C THR A 8 -16.07 -22.55 26.44
N THR A 9 -15.77 -22.64 25.15
CA THR A 9 -16.39 -23.59 24.22
C THR A 9 -15.35 -24.60 23.73
N ARG A 10 -15.65 -25.89 23.84
CA ARG A 10 -14.79 -26.96 23.31
C ARG A 10 -14.94 -27.06 21.80
N MET A 11 -13.81 -26.96 21.08
CA MET A 11 -13.79 -26.99 19.60
C MET A 11 -12.40 -27.40 19.11
N THR A 12 -12.26 -27.67 17.81
CA THR A 12 -10.97 -27.91 17.16
C THR A 12 -10.22 -26.58 16.94
N GLY A 13 -8.89 -26.65 16.75
CA GLY A 13 -8.13 -25.46 16.38
C GLY A 13 -8.55 -24.86 15.05
N ALA A 14 -9.03 -25.67 14.11
CA ALA A 14 -9.60 -25.21 12.84
C ALA A 14 -10.86 -24.36 13.05
N GLU A 15 -11.79 -24.83 13.89
CA GLU A 15 -12.97 -24.05 14.28
C GLU A 15 -12.59 -22.79 15.06
N ALA A 16 -11.56 -22.86 15.89
CA ALA A 16 -11.05 -21.71 16.64
C ALA A 16 -10.42 -20.63 15.73
N ILE A 17 -9.76 -21.01 14.62
CA ILE A 17 -9.31 -20.06 13.60
C ILE A 17 -10.49 -19.29 13.02
N VAL A 18 -11.52 -20.00 12.56
CA VAL A 18 -12.72 -19.37 11.96
C VAL A 18 -13.44 -18.49 12.98
N ALA A 19 -13.69 -18.99 14.19
CA ALA A 19 -14.33 -18.22 15.26
C ALA A 19 -13.54 -16.96 15.64
N SER A 20 -12.19 -17.03 15.65
CA SER A 20 -11.34 -15.87 15.90
C SER A 20 -11.44 -14.83 14.77
N LEU A 21 -11.46 -15.26 13.50
CA LEU A 21 -11.63 -14.37 12.35
C LEU A 21 -12.99 -13.67 12.36
N GLU A 22 -14.06 -14.40 12.69
CA GLU A 22 -15.40 -13.83 12.85
C GLU A 22 -15.44 -12.79 13.98
N ALA A 23 -14.84 -13.10 15.13
CA ALA A 23 -14.78 -12.20 16.27
C ALA A 23 -13.91 -10.95 15.99
N LEU A 24 -12.91 -11.04 15.10
CA LEU A 24 -12.10 -9.93 14.58
C LEU A 24 -12.83 -9.10 13.51
N GLY A 25 -14.04 -9.52 13.09
CA GLY A 25 -14.83 -8.81 12.08
C GLY A 25 -14.31 -8.99 10.65
N VAL A 26 -13.60 -10.06 10.38
CA VAL A 26 -13.18 -10.44 9.02
C VAL A 26 -14.40 -10.85 8.23
N THR A 27 -14.61 -10.23 7.07
CA THR A 27 -15.75 -10.52 6.18
C THR A 27 -15.33 -11.24 4.90
N ASP A 28 -14.06 -11.10 4.52
CA ASP A 28 -13.54 -11.66 3.28
C ASP A 28 -12.16 -12.29 3.53
N VAL A 29 -11.98 -13.51 3.05
CA VAL A 29 -10.71 -14.24 3.07
C VAL A 29 -10.36 -14.65 1.64
N PHE A 30 -9.19 -14.24 1.18
CA PHE A 30 -8.67 -14.59 -0.14
C PHE A 30 -7.73 -15.78 -0.02
N GLY A 31 -7.92 -16.84 -0.82
CA GLY A 31 -7.03 -17.96 -0.65
C GLY A 31 -7.23 -19.12 -1.60
N MET A 32 -6.38 -20.12 -1.40
CA MET A 32 -6.43 -21.38 -2.11
C MET A 32 -6.25 -22.55 -1.14
N PRO A 33 -7.15 -23.53 -1.12
CA PRO A 33 -7.02 -24.70 -0.25
C PRO A 33 -5.86 -25.59 -0.66
N GLY A 34 -5.29 -26.29 0.34
CA GLY A 34 -4.28 -27.34 0.14
C GLY A 34 -4.12 -28.19 1.39
N GLY A 35 -3.38 -29.27 1.29
CA GLY A 35 -3.38 -30.36 2.27
C GLY A 35 -3.13 -29.96 3.73
N ALA A 36 -2.30 -28.94 3.98
CA ALA A 36 -1.96 -28.53 5.33
C ALA A 36 -2.97 -27.55 5.97
N ILE A 37 -3.74 -26.80 5.15
CA ILE A 37 -4.76 -25.85 5.64
C ILE A 37 -6.19 -26.39 5.50
N LEU A 38 -6.35 -27.52 4.83
CA LEU A 38 -7.68 -28.12 4.56
C LEU A 38 -8.57 -28.29 5.80
N PRO A 39 -8.04 -28.65 6.99
CA PRO A 39 -8.88 -28.72 8.19
C PRO A 39 -9.62 -27.41 8.50
N THR A 40 -9.01 -26.24 8.24
CA THR A 40 -9.64 -24.92 8.48
C THR A 40 -10.67 -24.58 7.40
N TYR A 41 -10.55 -25.12 6.19
CA TYR A 41 -11.53 -24.89 5.12
C TYR A 41 -12.88 -25.56 5.39
N ASP A 42 -12.91 -26.62 6.19
CA ASP A 42 -14.16 -27.30 6.55
C ASP A 42 -15.08 -26.41 7.41
N PRO A 43 -14.67 -25.91 8.57
CA PRO A 43 -15.50 -24.97 9.33
C PRO A 43 -15.69 -23.61 8.61
N LEU A 44 -14.76 -23.17 7.77
CA LEU A 44 -14.93 -21.95 6.97
C LEU A 44 -16.12 -22.06 6.00
N MET A 45 -16.36 -23.22 5.44
CA MET A 45 -17.53 -23.47 4.57
C MET A 45 -18.86 -23.31 5.31
N ALA A 46 -18.88 -23.55 6.62
CA ALA A 46 -20.07 -23.40 7.46
C ALA A 46 -20.28 -21.96 7.96
N SER A 47 -19.26 -21.10 7.87
CA SER A 47 -19.36 -19.70 8.28
C SER A 47 -20.33 -18.93 7.36
N THR A 48 -21.22 -18.16 7.98
CA THR A 48 -22.11 -17.22 7.28
C THR A 48 -21.63 -15.78 7.34
N ALA A 49 -20.59 -15.51 8.12
CA ALA A 49 -20.00 -14.17 8.32
C ALA A 49 -18.81 -13.92 7.39
N ILE A 50 -18.09 -14.97 6.99
CA ILE A 50 -16.88 -14.86 6.18
C ILE A 50 -17.16 -15.40 4.77
N ARG A 51 -16.94 -14.56 3.77
CA ARG A 51 -16.91 -14.95 2.37
C ARG A 51 -15.50 -15.39 1.99
N HIS A 52 -15.33 -16.62 1.52
CA HIS A 52 -14.07 -17.07 0.94
C HIS A 52 -14.04 -16.79 -0.56
N ILE A 53 -12.98 -16.16 -1.04
CA ILE A 53 -12.74 -15.87 -2.45
C ILE A 53 -11.59 -16.75 -2.94
N LEU A 54 -11.94 -17.75 -3.76
CA LEU A 54 -10.98 -18.69 -4.33
C LEU A 54 -10.20 -18.02 -5.46
N VAL A 55 -8.92 -17.77 -5.21
CA VAL A 55 -7.97 -17.22 -6.19
C VAL A 55 -7.38 -18.33 -7.10
N ARG A 56 -6.57 -17.94 -8.07
CA ARG A 56 -5.88 -18.86 -8.99
C ARG A 56 -4.40 -19.01 -8.71
N HIS A 57 -3.87 -18.17 -7.82
CA HIS A 57 -2.49 -18.21 -7.35
C HIS A 57 -2.41 -17.53 -5.97
N GLU A 58 -1.57 -18.02 -5.07
CA GLU A 58 -1.48 -17.49 -3.71
C GLU A 58 -0.91 -16.07 -3.66
N GLN A 59 -0.06 -15.69 -4.60
CA GLN A 59 0.35 -14.29 -4.79
C GLN A 59 -0.87 -13.40 -5.03
N GLY A 60 -1.81 -13.86 -5.88
CA GLY A 60 -3.09 -13.17 -6.12
C GLY A 60 -3.93 -13.03 -4.84
N ALA A 61 -3.89 -14.02 -3.93
CA ALA A 61 -4.56 -13.94 -2.62
C ALA A 61 -3.99 -12.79 -1.77
N GLY A 62 -2.66 -12.69 -1.70
CA GLY A 62 -1.98 -11.63 -0.95
C GLY A 62 -2.31 -10.26 -1.52
N HIS A 63 -2.16 -10.05 -2.82
CA HIS A 63 -2.49 -8.75 -3.47
C HIS A 63 -3.99 -8.40 -3.40
N ALA A 64 -4.88 -9.39 -3.42
CA ALA A 64 -6.30 -9.14 -3.19
C ALA A 64 -6.57 -8.67 -1.74
N ALA A 65 -5.88 -9.26 -0.76
CA ALA A 65 -5.94 -8.80 0.63
C ALA A 65 -5.38 -7.38 0.79
N GLU A 66 -4.30 -7.02 0.08
CA GLU A 66 -3.77 -5.65 0.02
C GLU A 66 -4.79 -4.68 -0.57
N GLY A 67 -5.35 -5.02 -1.74
CA GLY A 67 -6.39 -4.21 -2.38
C GLY A 67 -7.61 -4.00 -1.49
N TYR A 68 -8.03 -5.04 -0.76
CA TYR A 68 -9.09 -4.95 0.24
C TYR A 68 -8.72 -3.98 1.37
N ALA A 69 -7.51 -4.10 1.90
CA ALA A 69 -7.05 -3.23 2.98
C ALA A 69 -6.98 -1.76 2.55
N LEU A 70 -6.47 -1.48 1.35
CA LEU A 70 -6.38 -0.13 0.80
C LEU A 70 -7.76 0.49 0.53
N ALA A 71 -8.71 -0.31 0.03
CA ALA A 71 -10.05 0.17 -0.30
C ALA A 71 -10.95 0.37 0.93
N THR A 72 -10.79 -0.46 1.97
CA THR A 72 -11.69 -0.48 3.13
C THR A 72 -11.11 0.16 4.38
N GLY A 73 -9.80 0.34 4.46
CA GLY A 73 -9.08 0.74 5.67
C GLY A 73 -9.01 -0.35 6.75
N LYS A 74 -9.45 -1.59 6.45
CA LYS A 74 -9.42 -2.74 7.36
C LYS A 74 -8.19 -3.60 7.09
N VAL A 75 -7.86 -4.48 8.04
CA VAL A 75 -6.81 -5.49 7.81
C VAL A 75 -7.29 -6.52 6.80
N GLY A 76 -6.54 -6.72 5.72
CA GLY A 76 -6.82 -7.76 4.72
C GLY A 76 -6.41 -9.14 5.24
N CYS A 77 -7.11 -10.19 4.81
CA CYS A 77 -6.82 -11.56 5.26
C CYS A 77 -6.66 -12.50 4.06
N ALA A 78 -5.52 -13.21 4.01
CA ALA A 78 -5.29 -14.28 3.06
C ALA A 78 -5.04 -15.60 3.77
N MET A 79 -5.44 -16.73 3.14
CA MET A 79 -5.27 -18.08 3.70
C MET A 79 -4.72 -19.02 2.64
N VAL A 80 -3.57 -19.63 2.93
CA VAL A 80 -2.80 -20.45 2.00
C VAL A 80 -2.32 -21.76 2.64
N THR A 81 -1.89 -22.72 1.82
CA THR A 81 -1.32 -23.97 2.33
C THR A 81 0.19 -23.87 2.58
N SER A 82 0.80 -24.95 3.06
CA SER A 82 2.26 -25.06 3.28
C SER A 82 3.06 -25.09 1.99
N GLY A 83 4.36 -25.07 2.13
CA GLY A 83 5.32 -25.23 1.04
C GLY A 83 5.11 -24.23 -0.08
N PRO A 84 4.80 -24.67 -1.30
CA PRO A 84 4.64 -23.77 -2.44
C PRO A 84 3.51 -22.73 -2.23
N GLY A 85 2.45 -23.06 -1.52
CA GLY A 85 1.37 -22.11 -1.20
C GLY A 85 1.87 -20.95 -0.33
N ALA A 86 2.60 -21.26 0.72
CA ALA A 86 3.16 -20.25 1.60
C ALA A 86 4.31 -19.45 0.94
N THR A 87 5.17 -20.11 0.14
CA THR A 87 6.26 -19.39 -0.57
C THR A 87 5.74 -18.49 -1.70
N ASN A 88 4.65 -18.87 -2.37
CA ASN A 88 4.03 -18.04 -3.42
C ASN A 88 3.47 -16.71 -2.91
N VAL A 89 3.08 -16.60 -1.64
CA VAL A 89 2.53 -15.36 -1.06
C VAL A 89 3.62 -14.38 -0.59
N LEU A 90 4.89 -14.79 -0.55
CA LEU A 90 5.99 -13.96 -0.04
C LEU A 90 6.15 -12.64 -0.82
N THR A 91 5.91 -12.65 -2.11
CA THR A 91 5.96 -11.42 -2.93
C THR A 91 4.95 -10.38 -2.42
N ALA A 92 3.71 -10.80 -2.17
CA ALA A 92 2.69 -9.91 -1.63
C ALA A 92 3.02 -9.43 -0.19
N LEU A 93 3.59 -10.31 0.66
CA LEU A 93 4.10 -9.87 1.97
C LEU A 93 5.19 -8.80 1.83
N GLY A 94 6.11 -8.97 0.87
CA GLY A 94 7.15 -7.99 0.59
C GLY A 94 6.59 -6.64 0.13
N ASP A 95 5.61 -6.66 -0.75
CA ASP A 95 4.92 -5.47 -1.26
C ASP A 95 4.15 -4.75 -0.13
N ALA A 96 3.32 -5.48 0.61
CA ALA A 96 2.60 -4.96 1.78
C ALA A 96 3.54 -4.33 2.84
N CYS A 97 4.72 -4.93 3.06
CA CYS A 97 5.72 -4.39 3.97
C CYS A 97 6.29 -3.06 3.47
N MET A 98 6.65 -2.99 2.19
CA MET A 98 7.21 -1.79 1.58
C MET A 98 6.20 -0.64 1.51
N ASP A 99 4.94 -0.95 1.23
CA ASP A 99 3.87 0.05 1.10
C ASP A 99 3.07 0.26 2.40
N SER A 100 3.46 -0.41 3.49
CA SER A 100 2.82 -0.30 4.80
C SER A 100 1.32 -0.63 4.75
N VAL A 101 0.97 -1.75 4.09
CA VAL A 101 -0.41 -2.22 3.95
C VAL A 101 -0.70 -3.28 5.02
N PRO A 102 -1.76 -3.14 5.82
CA PRO A 102 -2.09 -4.09 6.87
C PRO A 102 -2.73 -5.36 6.28
N ILE A 103 -2.00 -6.45 6.26
CA ILE A 103 -2.53 -7.77 5.91
C ILE A 103 -2.11 -8.83 6.92
N VAL A 104 -2.96 -9.83 7.13
CA VAL A 104 -2.64 -11.05 7.86
C VAL A 104 -2.72 -12.21 6.90
N VAL A 105 -1.64 -12.96 6.78
CA VAL A 105 -1.59 -14.20 6.01
C VAL A 105 -1.56 -15.37 6.97
N ILE A 106 -2.54 -16.27 6.83
CA ILE A 106 -2.60 -17.53 7.57
C ILE A 106 -2.11 -18.63 6.64
N SER A 107 -1.00 -19.28 6.99
CA SER A 107 -0.49 -20.45 6.27
C SER A 107 -0.73 -21.73 7.08
N GLY A 108 -1.10 -22.79 6.39
CA GLY A 108 -1.03 -24.11 7.01
C GLY A 108 0.41 -24.64 6.96
N GLN A 109 0.84 -25.31 8.03
CA GLN A 109 2.14 -25.98 8.12
C GLN A 109 1.95 -27.48 8.28
N VAL A 110 2.95 -28.26 7.94
CA VAL A 110 2.97 -29.71 8.21
C VAL A 110 2.71 -29.99 9.70
N GLY A 111 2.41 -31.23 10.07
CA GLY A 111 2.26 -31.59 11.49
C GLY A 111 3.51 -31.22 12.31
N ALA A 112 3.35 -30.76 13.54
CA ALA A 112 4.46 -30.27 14.37
C ALA A 112 5.63 -31.26 14.50
N SER A 113 5.38 -32.58 14.53
CA SER A 113 6.41 -33.60 14.57
C SER A 113 7.18 -33.80 13.26
N LEU A 114 6.72 -33.19 12.17
CA LEU A 114 7.35 -33.29 10.85
C LEU A 114 8.21 -32.08 10.51
N ILE A 115 8.15 -31.01 11.31
CA ILE A 115 8.96 -29.81 11.09
C ILE A 115 10.44 -30.14 11.24
N GLY A 116 11.25 -29.75 10.26
CA GLY A 116 12.70 -30.02 10.19
C GLY A 116 13.05 -31.42 9.69
N THR A 117 12.11 -32.13 9.07
CA THR A 117 12.33 -33.46 8.52
C THR A 117 12.33 -33.53 6.99
N ASP A 118 12.25 -32.38 6.30
CA ASP A 118 12.06 -32.29 4.84
C ASP A 118 10.78 -33.00 4.37
N ALA A 119 9.72 -32.92 5.17
CA ALA A 119 8.43 -33.51 4.86
C ALA A 119 7.84 -32.90 3.58
N PHE A 120 6.92 -33.64 2.92
CA PHE A 120 6.28 -33.17 1.71
C PHE A 120 5.60 -31.81 1.91
N GLN A 121 6.00 -30.84 1.09
CA GLN A 121 5.55 -29.43 1.17
C GLN A 121 5.85 -28.75 2.52
N GLU A 122 6.86 -29.17 3.25
CA GLU A 122 7.42 -28.39 4.35
C GLU A 122 8.23 -27.20 3.79
N ALA A 123 8.12 -26.06 4.42
CA ALA A 123 9.00 -24.90 4.21
C ALA A 123 9.11 -24.10 5.50
N ASP A 124 10.29 -23.58 5.81
CA ASP A 124 10.48 -22.57 6.85
C ASP A 124 10.01 -21.21 6.36
N VAL A 125 8.71 -21.04 6.35
CA VAL A 125 8.05 -19.83 5.87
C VAL A 125 8.17 -18.69 6.88
N VAL A 126 8.27 -19.00 8.16
CA VAL A 126 8.55 -18.01 9.22
C VAL A 126 9.92 -17.38 9.00
N GLY A 127 10.94 -18.19 8.82
CA GLY A 127 12.29 -17.69 8.50
C GLY A 127 12.35 -16.92 7.19
N ALA A 128 11.67 -17.39 6.14
CA ALA A 128 11.64 -16.74 4.83
C ALA A 128 10.87 -15.39 4.84
N SER A 129 9.83 -15.26 5.65
CA SER A 129 9.01 -14.04 5.76
C SER A 129 9.53 -13.02 6.77
N MET A 130 10.41 -13.40 7.69
CA MET A 130 10.90 -12.55 8.78
C MET A 130 11.39 -11.17 8.33
N PRO A 131 12.18 -11.00 7.25
CA PRO A 131 12.68 -9.69 6.81
C PRO A 131 11.63 -8.82 6.11
N ILE A 132 10.48 -9.39 5.75
CA ILE A 132 9.43 -8.73 4.95
C ILE A 132 8.07 -8.69 5.66
N THR A 133 8.05 -8.93 6.97
CA THR A 133 6.84 -8.85 7.81
C THR A 133 7.13 -8.05 9.07
N LYS A 134 6.07 -7.53 9.68
CA LYS A 134 6.18 -6.95 11.03
C LYS A 134 6.44 -8.01 12.09
N HIS A 135 5.82 -9.18 11.91
CA HIS A 135 6.01 -10.35 12.74
C HIS A 135 5.55 -11.61 12.02
N SER A 136 6.10 -12.76 12.44
CA SER A 136 5.70 -14.06 11.94
C SER A 136 5.59 -15.04 13.12
N PHE A 137 4.43 -15.68 13.25
CA PHE A 137 4.14 -16.66 14.29
C PHE A 137 4.19 -18.08 13.72
N LEU A 138 4.78 -19.02 14.46
CA LEU A 138 4.59 -20.45 14.26
C LEU A 138 3.70 -20.97 15.40
N VAL A 139 2.54 -21.53 15.06
CA VAL A 139 1.56 -22.02 16.02
C VAL A 139 1.52 -23.56 15.99
N THR A 140 2.02 -24.17 17.06
CA THR A 140 2.07 -25.63 17.22
C THR A 140 1.10 -26.15 18.26
N ASP A 141 0.64 -25.30 19.19
CA ASP A 141 -0.37 -25.59 20.21
C ASP A 141 -1.71 -24.95 19.82
N PRO A 142 -2.82 -25.71 19.77
CA PRO A 142 -4.14 -25.17 19.46
C PRO A 142 -4.58 -24.07 20.45
N GLN A 143 -4.16 -24.12 21.71
CA GLN A 143 -4.52 -23.11 22.74
C GLN A 143 -3.97 -21.72 22.40
N ASP A 144 -2.90 -21.61 21.61
CA ASP A 144 -2.30 -20.35 21.21
C ASP A 144 -3.04 -19.66 20.05
N ILE A 145 -3.88 -20.39 19.30
CA ILE A 145 -4.52 -19.88 18.06
C ILE A 145 -5.26 -18.55 18.29
N PRO A 146 -6.18 -18.42 19.27
CA PRO A 146 -6.93 -17.17 19.45
C PRO A 146 -6.02 -15.98 19.79
N ALA A 147 -5.02 -16.20 20.65
CA ALA A 147 -4.09 -15.16 21.06
C ALA A 147 -3.22 -14.71 19.88
N ARG A 148 -2.63 -15.64 19.12
CA ARG A 148 -1.76 -15.31 17.97
C ARG A 148 -2.51 -14.63 16.84
N LEU A 149 -3.76 -14.99 16.58
CA LEU A 149 -4.59 -14.29 15.61
C LEU A 149 -4.95 -12.87 16.07
N ALA A 150 -5.36 -12.70 17.34
CA ALA A 150 -5.64 -11.37 17.88
C ALA A 150 -4.41 -10.47 17.86
N GLU A 151 -3.24 -10.97 18.23
CA GLU A 151 -1.96 -10.28 18.16
C GLU A 151 -1.57 -9.93 16.72
N ALA A 152 -1.76 -10.85 15.77
CA ALA A 152 -1.45 -10.65 14.37
C ALA A 152 -2.25 -9.49 13.77
N PHE A 153 -3.56 -9.47 13.99
CA PHE A 153 -4.42 -8.38 13.52
C PHE A 153 -4.10 -7.05 14.21
N HIS A 154 -3.82 -7.08 15.52
CA HIS A 154 -3.39 -5.89 16.25
C HIS A 154 -2.08 -5.33 15.69
N LEU A 155 -1.07 -6.18 15.52
CA LEU A 155 0.22 -5.77 14.96
C LEU A 155 0.10 -5.25 13.53
N ALA A 156 -0.69 -5.93 12.67
CA ALA A 156 -0.86 -5.51 11.29
C ALA A 156 -1.50 -4.13 11.17
N GLY A 157 -2.53 -3.84 11.98
CA GLY A 157 -3.34 -2.63 11.88
C GLY A 157 -2.88 -1.43 12.72
N THR A 158 -1.91 -1.60 13.64
CA THR A 158 -1.50 -0.51 14.55
C THR A 158 -0.06 -0.06 14.32
N GLY A 159 0.29 1.13 14.81
CA GLY A 159 1.58 1.75 14.52
C GLY A 159 1.74 1.98 13.01
N ARG A 160 2.94 1.78 12.47
CA ARG A 160 3.09 1.67 11.01
C ARG A 160 2.41 0.37 10.56
N PRO A 161 1.37 0.41 9.73
CA PRO A 161 0.71 -0.80 9.25
C PRO A 161 1.65 -1.69 8.45
N GLY A 162 1.36 -2.98 8.37
CA GLY A 162 2.17 -3.91 7.59
C GLY A 162 1.74 -5.36 7.76
N PRO A 163 2.36 -6.27 7.01
CA PRO A 163 1.98 -7.68 6.98
C PRO A 163 2.42 -8.45 8.23
N VAL A 164 1.59 -9.42 8.61
CA VAL A 164 1.91 -10.41 9.64
C VAL A 164 1.58 -11.80 9.11
N LEU A 165 2.47 -12.77 9.34
CA LEU A 165 2.26 -14.17 9.01
C LEU A 165 1.87 -14.95 10.27
N VAL A 166 0.89 -15.86 10.14
CA VAL A 166 0.52 -16.85 11.15
C VAL A 166 0.58 -18.23 10.53
N ASP A 167 1.64 -18.96 10.79
CA ASP A 167 1.87 -20.32 10.26
C ASP A 167 1.37 -21.35 11.26
N VAL A 168 0.28 -22.08 10.92
CA VAL A 168 -0.43 -22.95 11.84
C VAL A 168 -0.25 -24.40 11.45
N THR A 169 0.37 -25.21 12.33
CA THR A 169 0.57 -26.63 12.06
C THR A 169 -0.75 -27.38 11.88
N LYS A 170 -0.77 -28.37 10.98
CA LYS A 170 -1.93 -29.23 10.77
C LYS A 170 -2.35 -29.94 12.06
N SER A 171 -1.38 -30.32 12.92
CA SER A 171 -1.66 -30.94 14.22
C SER A 171 -2.41 -29.97 15.15
N ALA A 172 -2.08 -28.68 15.17
CA ALA A 172 -2.81 -27.69 15.95
C ALA A 172 -4.23 -27.46 15.42
N GLN A 173 -4.42 -27.48 14.10
CA GLN A 173 -5.73 -27.29 13.48
C GLN A 173 -6.70 -28.43 13.83
N VAL A 174 -6.25 -29.70 13.89
CA VAL A 174 -7.11 -30.87 14.14
C VAL A 174 -7.28 -31.20 15.62
N ALA A 175 -6.43 -30.68 16.49
CA ALA A 175 -6.52 -30.91 17.92
C ALA A 175 -7.69 -30.13 18.56
N GLU A 176 -8.29 -30.74 19.58
CA GLU A 176 -9.33 -30.05 20.37
C GLU A 176 -8.71 -29.08 21.38
N MET A 177 -9.40 -27.96 21.58
CA MET A 177 -9.02 -26.90 22.52
C MET A 177 -10.22 -26.31 23.25
N ASP A 178 -9.95 -25.57 24.30
CA ASP A 178 -10.93 -24.76 25.01
C ASP A 178 -10.85 -23.31 24.52
N PHE A 179 -11.79 -22.92 23.67
CA PHE A 179 -11.82 -21.58 23.06
C PHE A 179 -12.44 -20.55 24.00
N SER A 180 -11.81 -19.40 24.13
CA SER A 180 -12.34 -18.20 24.79
C SER A 180 -11.94 -16.95 24.04
N TRP A 181 -12.82 -15.94 24.01
CA TRP A 181 -12.60 -14.68 23.33
C TRP A 181 -13.16 -13.49 24.14
N PRO A 182 -12.51 -12.31 24.18
CA PRO A 182 -11.21 -12.00 23.59
C PRO A 182 -10.04 -12.55 24.43
N PRO A 183 -8.93 -12.97 23.79
CA PRO A 183 -7.72 -13.36 24.52
C PRO A 183 -7.00 -12.11 25.07
N ALA A 184 -6.15 -12.30 26.09
CA ALA A 184 -5.21 -11.27 26.48
C ALA A 184 -4.09 -11.16 25.43
N LEU A 185 -3.72 -9.94 25.03
CA LEU A 185 -2.58 -9.71 24.16
C LEU A 185 -1.28 -9.69 24.99
N ASP A 186 -0.28 -10.47 24.57
CA ASP A 186 1.05 -10.49 25.19
C ASP A 186 2.09 -10.00 24.18
N LEU A 187 2.22 -8.68 24.05
CA LEU A 187 3.12 -8.00 23.12
C LEU A 187 4.13 -7.12 23.89
N PRO A 188 5.05 -7.74 24.64
CA PRO A 188 6.01 -7.00 25.45
C PRO A 188 6.91 -6.15 24.56
N GLY A 189 7.00 -4.85 24.87
CA GLY A 189 7.82 -3.90 24.11
C GLY A 189 7.16 -3.29 22.88
N TYR A 190 6.01 -3.79 22.42
CA TYR A 190 5.27 -3.14 21.34
C TYR A 190 4.44 -1.97 21.90
N LYS A 191 4.84 -0.75 21.52
CA LYS A 191 4.16 0.48 21.93
C LYS A 191 4.02 1.41 20.74
N VAL A 192 2.80 1.81 20.47
CA VAL A 192 2.50 2.81 19.45
C VAL A 192 2.63 4.20 20.06
N ALA A 193 3.31 5.09 19.35
CA ALA A 193 3.46 6.49 19.77
C ALA A 193 2.22 7.29 19.34
N ASP A 194 1.24 7.41 20.24
CA ASP A 194 -0.02 8.10 19.92
C ASP A 194 0.10 9.63 20.00
N ARG A 195 0.95 10.16 20.90
CA ARG A 195 1.03 11.59 21.17
C ARG A 195 2.41 12.17 20.89
N PRO A 196 2.48 13.33 20.23
CA PRO A 196 3.74 13.98 19.92
C PRO A 196 4.39 14.59 21.15
N ASN A 197 5.71 14.73 21.12
CA ASN A 197 6.45 15.48 22.11
C ASN A 197 6.22 17.00 21.90
N MET A 198 5.58 17.65 22.85
CA MET A 198 5.21 19.08 22.75
C MET A 198 6.40 20.03 22.58
N LYS A 199 7.59 19.69 23.08
CA LYS A 199 8.80 20.50 22.86
C LYS A 199 9.17 20.52 21.38
N GLN A 200 9.06 19.37 20.71
CA GLN A 200 9.35 19.26 19.27
C GLN A 200 8.24 19.92 18.44
N VAL A 201 6.98 19.78 18.82
CA VAL A 201 5.86 20.43 18.13
C VAL A 201 6.01 21.95 18.16
N ARG A 202 6.34 22.53 19.31
CA ARG A 202 6.59 23.98 19.43
C ARG A 202 7.81 24.44 18.64
N ALA A 203 8.86 23.62 18.60
CA ALA A 203 10.03 23.91 17.76
C ALA A 203 9.64 23.89 16.27
N ALA A 204 8.84 22.90 15.84
CA ALA A 204 8.34 22.81 14.48
C ALA A 204 7.45 24.01 14.11
N ALA A 205 6.53 24.40 14.99
CA ALA A 205 5.66 25.57 14.76
C ALA A 205 6.45 26.86 14.51
N ARG A 206 7.52 27.10 15.29
CA ARG A 206 8.39 28.29 15.13
C ARG A 206 9.08 28.31 13.78
N VAL A 207 9.74 27.20 13.38
CA VAL A 207 10.44 27.18 12.08
C VAL A 207 9.48 27.25 10.90
N ILE A 208 8.23 26.77 11.06
CA ILE A 208 7.18 26.87 10.03
C ILE A 208 6.76 28.32 9.80
N VAL A 209 6.53 29.10 10.85
CA VAL A 209 6.10 30.51 10.71
C VAL A 209 7.23 31.41 10.21
N GLU A 210 8.50 31.04 10.42
CA GLU A 210 9.69 31.80 10.00
C GLU A 210 10.14 31.46 8.58
N ALA A 211 9.71 30.31 8.02
CA ALA A 211 10.20 29.81 6.73
C ALA A 211 9.78 30.70 5.56
N GLN A 212 10.72 31.01 4.66
CA GLN A 212 10.52 31.80 3.45
C GLN A 212 10.13 30.95 2.22
N ALA A 213 10.47 29.66 2.25
CA ALA A 213 10.22 28.69 1.18
C ALA A 213 9.81 27.32 1.75
N PRO A 214 8.73 27.26 2.57
CA PRO A 214 8.26 26.01 3.15
C PRO A 214 7.66 25.09 2.11
N VAL A 215 7.74 23.76 2.37
CA VAL A 215 7.02 22.71 1.60
C VAL A 215 6.47 21.66 2.55
N LEU A 216 5.21 21.31 2.40
CA LEU A 216 4.61 20.14 3.04
C LEU A 216 4.84 18.92 2.13
N TYR A 217 5.72 18.02 2.54
CA TYR A 217 6.03 16.78 1.85
C TYR A 217 5.20 15.64 2.42
N VAL A 218 4.14 15.27 1.70
CA VAL A 218 3.07 14.40 2.15
C VAL A 218 3.28 12.97 1.65
N GLY A 219 3.42 12.04 2.57
CA GLY A 219 3.53 10.61 2.31
C GLY A 219 2.24 9.83 2.56
N GLY A 220 2.24 8.53 2.23
CA GLY A 220 1.12 7.62 2.42
C GLY A 220 0.62 7.51 3.86
N GLY A 221 1.45 7.89 4.86
CA GLY A 221 1.06 7.94 6.26
C GLY A 221 -0.10 8.89 6.57
N VAL A 222 -0.29 9.94 5.77
CA VAL A 222 -1.45 10.85 5.90
C VAL A 222 -2.77 10.15 5.53
N VAL A 223 -2.76 9.37 4.45
CA VAL A 223 -3.94 8.61 4.01
C VAL A 223 -4.25 7.49 4.99
N ARG A 224 -3.24 6.68 5.33
CA ARG A 224 -3.41 5.53 6.24
C ARG A 224 -3.76 5.93 7.67
N GLY A 225 -3.24 7.05 8.14
CA GLY A 225 -3.57 7.62 9.44
C GLY A 225 -4.89 8.39 9.48
N GLY A 226 -5.65 8.48 8.36
CA GLY A 226 -6.91 9.24 8.30
C GLY A 226 -6.74 10.75 8.55
N ALA A 227 -5.57 11.31 8.25
CA ALA A 227 -5.19 12.68 8.60
C ALA A 227 -5.42 13.71 7.45
N THR A 228 -6.22 13.37 6.44
CA THR A 228 -6.43 14.23 5.25
C THR A 228 -7.09 15.56 5.59
N GLN A 229 -8.09 15.59 6.49
CA GLN A 229 -8.71 16.84 6.94
C GLN A 229 -7.72 17.69 7.74
N ALA A 230 -6.96 17.08 8.65
CA ALA A 230 -5.94 17.77 9.43
C ALA A 230 -4.81 18.33 8.55
N LEU A 231 -4.49 17.67 7.42
CA LEU A 231 -3.60 18.24 6.40
C LEU A 231 -4.20 19.47 5.75
N ALA A 232 -5.49 19.45 5.40
CA ALA A 232 -6.16 20.61 4.79
C ALA A 232 -6.13 21.81 5.74
N ASP A 233 -6.44 21.60 7.03
CA ASP A 233 -6.40 22.63 8.07
C ASP A 233 -4.96 23.20 8.24
N LEU A 234 -3.94 22.34 8.15
CA LEU A 234 -2.53 22.78 8.19
C LEU A 234 -2.15 23.61 6.97
N VAL A 235 -2.62 23.24 5.77
CA VAL A 235 -2.39 24.01 4.53
C VAL A 235 -3.04 25.38 4.63
N GLU A 236 -4.28 25.46 5.12
CA GLU A 236 -4.97 26.74 5.34
C GLU A 236 -4.22 27.64 6.32
N ALA A 237 -3.74 27.08 7.44
CA ALA A 237 -3.00 27.82 8.47
C ALA A 237 -1.64 28.34 8.00
N THR A 238 -0.97 27.62 7.08
CA THR A 238 0.41 27.94 6.65
C THR A 238 0.51 28.57 5.27
N ASN A 239 -0.51 28.43 4.44
CA ASN A 239 -0.48 28.74 2.99
C ASN A 239 0.72 28.08 2.26
N ALA A 240 1.26 26.99 2.81
CA ALA A 240 2.43 26.29 2.26
C ALA A 240 2.04 25.37 1.07
N PRO A 241 2.90 25.24 0.05
CA PRO A 241 2.67 24.29 -1.04
C PRO A 241 2.77 22.84 -0.55
N VAL A 242 1.97 21.98 -1.17
CA VAL A 242 1.88 20.54 -0.92
C VAL A 242 2.53 19.77 -2.06
N VAL A 243 3.40 18.83 -1.71
CA VAL A 243 3.99 17.85 -2.63
C VAL A 243 3.65 16.46 -2.12
N THR A 244 2.95 15.65 -2.91
CA THR A 244 2.50 14.32 -2.50
C THR A 244 3.34 13.22 -3.11
N THR A 245 3.72 12.19 -2.34
CA THR A 245 4.29 10.97 -2.90
C THR A 245 3.24 10.20 -3.73
N LEU A 246 3.66 9.17 -4.47
CA LEU A 246 2.74 8.33 -5.22
C LEU A 246 1.65 7.73 -4.30
N THR A 247 2.03 7.15 -3.18
CA THR A 247 1.11 6.53 -2.20
C THR A 247 0.27 7.55 -1.42
N ALA A 248 0.56 8.84 -1.55
CA ALA A 248 -0.22 9.94 -0.98
C ALA A 248 -1.10 10.66 -2.01
N ARG A 249 -1.16 10.19 -3.27
CA ARG A 249 -2.09 10.77 -4.25
C ARG A 249 -3.53 10.63 -3.74
N GLY A 250 -4.29 11.72 -3.85
CA GLY A 250 -5.64 11.81 -3.27
C GLY A 250 -5.69 12.30 -1.81
N ALA A 251 -4.56 12.41 -1.10
CA ALA A 251 -4.52 12.99 0.26
C ALA A 251 -4.89 14.48 0.29
N PHE A 252 -4.67 15.18 -0.82
CA PHE A 252 -4.99 16.59 -0.98
C PHE A 252 -5.50 16.84 -2.42
N PRO A 253 -6.54 17.67 -2.62
CA PRO A 253 -7.19 17.84 -3.93
C PRO A 253 -6.22 18.31 -5.01
N ASP A 254 -6.25 17.67 -6.18
CA ASP A 254 -5.41 18.04 -7.32
C ASP A 254 -5.81 19.38 -7.94
N SER A 255 -7.07 19.78 -7.78
CA SER A 255 -7.59 21.06 -8.24
C SER A 255 -7.18 22.25 -7.37
N ASP A 256 -6.66 21.99 -6.16
CA ASP A 256 -6.23 23.06 -5.26
C ASP A 256 -4.89 23.64 -5.73
N ARG A 257 -4.78 24.98 -5.65
CA ARG A 257 -3.55 25.70 -6.04
C ARG A 257 -2.31 25.27 -5.24
N HIS A 258 -2.48 24.82 -3.99
CA HIS A 258 -1.38 24.42 -3.13
C HIS A 258 -0.78 23.09 -3.55
N ASN A 259 -1.53 22.22 -4.24
CA ASN A 259 -1.02 20.94 -4.72
C ASN A 259 -0.08 21.12 -5.91
N LEU A 260 1.21 20.86 -5.71
CA LEU A 260 2.24 20.92 -6.76
C LEU A 260 2.37 19.61 -7.53
N GLY A 261 1.65 18.58 -7.12
CA GLY A 261 1.72 17.23 -7.70
C GLY A 261 2.78 16.35 -7.03
N MET A 262 3.19 15.32 -7.75
CA MET A 262 4.15 14.31 -7.30
C MET A 262 5.58 14.71 -7.68
N PRO A 263 6.59 14.45 -6.82
CA PRO A 263 8.00 14.61 -7.16
C PRO A 263 8.58 13.35 -7.80
N GLY A 264 9.83 13.40 -8.19
CA GLY A 264 10.59 12.28 -8.77
C GLY A 264 10.62 12.29 -10.29
N MET A 265 11.13 11.18 -10.87
CA MET A 265 11.37 11.06 -12.32
C MET A 265 10.11 11.29 -13.18
N HIS A 266 8.94 10.87 -12.68
CA HIS A 266 7.65 10.99 -13.36
C HIS A 266 6.76 12.09 -12.75
N GLY A 267 7.35 12.91 -11.89
CA GLY A 267 6.64 13.98 -11.20
C GLY A 267 6.65 15.32 -11.97
N THR A 268 6.11 16.33 -11.33
CA THR A 268 6.07 17.69 -11.87
C THR A 268 7.37 18.43 -11.61
N VAL A 269 7.77 19.29 -12.53
CA VAL A 269 8.93 20.18 -12.34
C VAL A 269 8.72 21.13 -11.15
N ALA A 270 7.48 21.54 -10.90
CA ALA A 270 7.13 22.39 -9.77
C ALA A 270 7.35 21.68 -8.42
N ALA A 271 6.93 20.41 -8.29
CA ALA A 271 7.13 19.62 -7.08
C ALA A 271 8.63 19.35 -6.81
N VAL A 272 9.38 18.95 -7.86
CA VAL A 272 10.83 18.76 -7.75
C VAL A 272 11.53 20.06 -7.38
N GLY A 273 11.18 21.18 -8.04
CA GLY A 273 11.75 22.50 -7.79
C GLY A 273 11.41 23.02 -6.39
N ALA A 274 10.20 22.71 -5.89
CA ALA A 274 9.78 23.04 -4.54
C ALA A 274 10.66 22.33 -3.50
N LEU A 275 10.75 21.00 -3.55
CA LEU A 275 11.58 20.24 -2.61
C LEU A 275 13.04 20.69 -2.66
N GLN A 276 13.61 20.85 -3.86
CA GLN A 276 15.04 21.12 -4.04
C GLN A 276 15.45 22.52 -3.58
N ARG A 277 14.54 23.50 -3.59
CA ARG A 277 14.81 24.88 -3.21
C ARG A 277 14.20 25.31 -1.89
N ALA A 278 13.47 24.42 -1.23
CA ALA A 278 12.92 24.69 0.09
C ALA A 278 14.00 25.11 1.10
N ASP A 279 13.66 26.02 2.00
CA ASP A 279 14.39 26.27 3.24
C ASP A 279 13.83 25.43 4.41
N LEU A 280 12.57 24.96 4.27
CA LEU A 280 11.92 24.08 5.22
C LEU A 280 11.15 22.99 4.48
N ILE A 281 11.36 21.74 4.85
CA ILE A 281 10.54 20.59 4.47
C ILE A 281 9.85 20.05 5.72
N VAL A 282 8.51 20.04 5.70
CA VAL A 282 7.72 19.36 6.72
C VAL A 282 7.27 18.04 6.13
N ALA A 283 7.95 16.96 6.46
CA ALA A 283 7.66 15.61 6.00
C ALA A 283 6.59 14.97 6.90
N LEU A 284 5.48 14.57 6.30
CA LEU A 284 4.29 14.05 6.95
C LEU A 284 4.03 12.60 6.53
N GLY A 285 4.47 11.63 7.34
CA GLY A 285 4.32 10.21 7.04
C GLY A 285 4.99 9.80 5.73
N ALA A 286 6.18 10.34 5.48
CA ALA A 286 6.96 10.14 4.25
C ALA A 286 8.38 9.67 4.57
N ARG A 287 8.81 8.56 4.00
CA ARG A 287 10.07 7.89 4.31
C ARG A 287 11.30 8.37 3.52
N PHE A 288 11.22 9.44 2.77
CA PHE A 288 12.30 9.94 1.90
C PHE A 288 12.87 8.85 0.99
N ASP A 289 12.00 8.24 0.21
CA ASP A 289 12.31 7.19 -0.75
C ASP A 289 13.28 7.66 -1.84
N ASP A 290 14.14 6.77 -2.34
CA ASP A 290 15.15 7.06 -3.35
C ASP A 290 14.55 7.51 -4.69
N ARG A 291 13.29 7.12 -4.99
CA ARG A 291 12.54 7.57 -6.19
C ARG A 291 12.24 9.06 -6.15
N VAL A 292 12.20 9.64 -4.96
CA VAL A 292 11.99 11.08 -4.74
C VAL A 292 13.29 11.81 -4.52
N THR A 293 14.15 11.28 -3.65
CA THR A 293 15.37 11.97 -3.24
C THR A 293 16.49 11.90 -4.29
N GLY A 294 16.56 10.80 -5.04
CA GLY A 294 17.75 10.50 -5.81
C GLY A 294 18.99 10.49 -4.91
N ARG A 295 20.03 11.21 -5.28
CA ARG A 295 21.26 11.32 -4.46
C ARG A 295 20.99 12.16 -3.21
N LEU A 296 21.09 11.54 -2.06
CA LEU A 296 20.81 12.17 -0.75
C LEU A 296 21.70 13.37 -0.43
N ASP A 297 22.96 13.36 -0.86
CA ASP A 297 23.93 14.45 -0.63
C ASP A 297 23.56 15.76 -1.34
N SER A 298 22.76 15.66 -2.39
CA SER A 298 22.30 16.80 -3.18
C SER A 298 20.81 17.09 -3.06
N PHE A 299 20.06 16.28 -2.31
CA PHE A 299 18.63 16.49 -2.09
C PHE A 299 18.36 17.58 -1.06
N ALA A 300 17.70 18.66 -1.47
CA ALA A 300 17.28 19.76 -0.61
C ALA A 300 18.38 20.24 0.37
N PRO A 301 19.59 20.62 -0.11
CA PRO A 301 20.77 20.78 0.75
C PRO A 301 20.66 21.94 1.74
N ARG A 302 19.68 22.84 1.56
CA ARG A 302 19.48 24.02 2.41
C ARG A 302 18.28 23.89 3.35
N ALA A 303 17.49 22.85 3.19
CA ALA A 303 16.25 22.69 3.93
C ALA A 303 16.51 22.20 5.36
N THR A 304 15.95 22.89 6.33
CA THR A 304 15.61 22.33 7.64
C THR A 304 14.51 21.29 7.46
N VAL A 305 14.61 20.16 8.14
CA VAL A 305 13.64 19.07 8.03
C VAL A 305 12.90 18.84 9.34
N VAL A 306 11.60 19.11 9.33
CA VAL A 306 10.65 18.60 10.33
C VAL A 306 10.13 17.27 9.81
N HIS A 307 10.31 16.20 10.55
CA HIS A 307 9.83 14.87 10.13
C HIS A 307 8.87 14.31 11.16
N ILE A 308 7.61 14.13 10.76
CA ILE A 308 6.55 13.55 11.58
C ILE A 308 6.20 12.18 11.01
N ASP A 309 6.45 11.14 11.78
CA ASP A 309 6.14 9.77 11.41
C ASP A 309 5.76 8.96 12.65
N ILE A 310 4.89 7.97 12.48
CA ILE A 310 4.50 7.05 13.56
C ILE A 310 5.59 6.01 13.84
N ASP A 311 6.43 5.73 12.85
CA ASP A 311 7.54 4.79 12.94
C ASP A 311 8.85 5.53 13.30
N ALA A 312 9.30 5.35 14.51
CA ALA A 312 10.57 5.92 14.97
C ALA A 312 11.77 5.48 14.12
N ALA A 313 11.70 4.31 13.47
CA ALA A 313 12.78 3.79 12.63
C ALA A 313 12.90 4.53 11.28
N GLU A 314 11.87 5.21 10.83
CA GLU A 314 11.94 6.05 9.61
C GLU A 314 12.56 7.42 9.87
N ILE A 315 12.51 7.90 11.12
CA ILE A 315 13.08 9.21 11.48
C ILE A 315 14.60 9.20 11.29
N SER A 316 15.10 10.12 10.48
CA SER A 316 16.52 10.28 10.16
C SER A 316 17.17 9.08 9.44
N LYS A 317 16.40 8.14 8.93
CA LYS A 317 16.92 6.95 8.22
C LYS A 317 17.63 7.32 6.91
N ASN A 318 16.95 8.06 6.04
CA ASN A 318 17.49 8.48 4.75
C ASN A 318 17.92 9.96 4.75
N ARG A 319 17.12 10.84 5.32
CA ARG A 319 17.39 12.26 5.46
C ARG A 319 17.36 12.64 6.94
N TYR A 320 18.40 13.28 7.43
CA TYR A 320 18.45 13.76 8.82
C TYR A 320 17.28 14.69 9.11
N ALA A 321 16.60 14.46 10.23
CA ALA A 321 15.52 15.29 10.72
C ALA A 321 16.06 16.25 11.78
N ASP A 322 16.00 17.55 11.50
CA ASP A 322 16.40 18.58 12.46
C ASP A 322 15.41 18.64 13.63
N ILE A 323 14.14 18.42 13.33
CA ILE A 323 13.06 18.35 14.32
C ILE A 323 12.27 17.05 14.12
N PRO A 324 12.64 15.97 14.84
CA PRO A 324 11.93 14.70 14.78
C PRO A 324 10.67 14.72 15.65
N ILE A 325 9.55 14.21 15.13
CA ILE A 325 8.29 14.04 15.88
C ILE A 325 7.78 12.63 15.62
N VAL A 326 7.88 11.75 16.61
CA VAL A 326 7.31 10.40 16.53
C VAL A 326 5.90 10.45 17.08
N ALA A 327 4.90 10.35 16.22
CA ALA A 327 3.49 10.36 16.58
C ALA A 327 2.58 9.98 15.42
N ASP A 328 1.37 9.59 15.74
CA ASP A 328 0.27 9.48 14.78
C ASP A 328 -0.11 10.85 14.21
N LEU A 329 -0.28 10.93 12.88
CA LEU A 329 -0.55 12.20 12.18
C LEU A 329 -1.94 12.77 12.48
N ALA A 330 -2.96 11.93 12.67
CA ALA A 330 -4.30 12.41 13.01
C ALA A 330 -4.30 13.11 14.39
N THR A 331 -3.41 12.69 15.28
CA THR A 331 -3.20 13.35 16.58
C THR A 331 -2.23 14.53 16.50
N ALA A 332 -1.14 14.39 15.77
CA ALA A 332 -0.06 15.38 15.75
C ALA A 332 -0.41 16.66 14.96
N LEU A 333 -1.09 16.53 13.81
CA LEU A 333 -1.37 17.69 12.95
C LEU A 333 -2.30 18.72 13.58
N PRO A 334 -3.43 18.36 14.23
CA PRO A 334 -4.26 19.37 14.92
C PRO A 334 -3.51 20.11 16.01
N ILE A 335 -2.65 19.40 16.76
CA ILE A 335 -1.82 20.01 17.81
C ILE A 335 -0.80 20.97 17.20
N LEU A 336 -0.13 20.57 16.11
CA LEU A 336 0.83 21.40 15.39
C LEU A 336 0.16 22.66 14.82
N THR A 337 -1.01 22.53 14.20
CA THR A 337 -1.79 23.66 13.65
C THR A 337 -2.17 24.66 14.75
N ALA A 338 -2.57 24.17 15.91
CA ALA A 338 -2.86 25.04 17.05
C ALA A 338 -1.62 25.79 17.57
N GLU A 339 -0.46 25.13 17.65
CA GLU A 339 0.81 25.78 18.07
C GLU A 339 1.31 26.77 16.99
N ILE A 340 1.07 26.49 15.69
CA ILE A 340 1.35 27.43 14.60
C ILE A 340 0.48 28.70 14.75
N ALA A 341 -0.81 28.54 14.99
CA ALA A 341 -1.71 29.69 15.20
C ALA A 341 -1.24 30.58 16.38
N GLN A 342 -0.74 29.95 17.45
CA GLN A 342 -0.17 30.69 18.57
C GLN A 342 1.14 31.42 18.18
N ALA A 343 2.04 30.72 17.49
CA ALA A 343 3.33 31.30 17.05
C ALA A 343 3.11 32.44 16.02
N SER A 344 2.10 32.32 15.16
CA SER A 344 1.77 33.32 14.13
C SER A 344 1.32 34.67 14.72
N SER A 345 0.91 34.71 16.00
CA SER A 345 0.55 35.98 16.67
C SER A 345 1.74 36.95 16.78
N GLU A 346 2.96 36.47 16.68
CA GLU A 346 4.19 37.26 16.67
C GLU A 346 4.65 37.69 15.26
N GLY A 347 3.93 37.21 14.22
CA GLY A 347 4.17 37.46 12.80
C GLY A 347 4.49 36.18 12.04
N THR A 348 4.26 36.20 10.73
CA THR A 348 4.61 35.11 9.80
C THR A 348 5.43 35.64 8.65
N ALA A 349 6.29 34.80 8.09
CA ALA A 349 7.08 35.14 6.91
C ALA A 349 6.17 35.39 5.68
N ASP A 350 6.53 36.36 4.85
CA ASP A 350 5.86 36.54 3.55
C ASP A 350 6.43 35.58 2.51
N ILE A 351 5.65 34.57 2.16
CA ILE A 351 6.00 33.56 1.16
C ILE A 351 5.51 33.89 -0.25
N SER A 352 5.06 35.12 -0.52
CA SER A 352 4.58 35.52 -1.84
C SER A 352 5.66 35.38 -2.94
N GLY A 353 6.91 35.63 -2.59
CA GLY A 353 8.07 35.41 -3.47
C GLY A 353 8.25 33.94 -3.85
N TRP A 354 8.02 33.05 -2.89
CA TRP A 354 8.06 31.62 -3.09
C TRP A 354 6.96 31.16 -4.06
N TRP A 355 5.72 31.59 -3.86
CA TRP A 355 4.63 31.30 -4.75
C TRP A 355 4.87 31.80 -6.17
N ARG A 356 5.39 33.03 -6.35
CA ARG A 356 5.76 33.53 -7.70
C ARG A 356 6.79 32.64 -8.39
N TYR A 357 7.73 32.06 -7.66
CA TYR A 357 8.70 31.11 -8.22
C TYR A 357 8.01 29.80 -8.65
N LEU A 358 7.16 29.23 -7.82
CA LEU A 358 6.44 27.98 -8.10
C LEU A 358 5.46 28.12 -9.26
N ASP A 359 4.70 29.20 -9.31
CA ASP A 359 3.76 29.51 -10.39
C ASP A 359 4.48 29.68 -11.74
N ARG A 360 5.69 30.24 -11.73
CA ARG A 360 6.56 30.32 -12.92
C ARG A 360 7.00 28.92 -13.40
N LEU A 361 7.31 28.03 -12.49
CA LEU A 361 7.64 26.64 -12.87
C LEU A 361 6.44 25.92 -13.48
N ARG A 362 5.26 26.06 -12.88
CA ARG A 362 4.02 25.49 -13.43
C ARG A 362 3.71 26.00 -14.84
N SER A 363 3.81 27.31 -15.03
CA SER A 363 3.53 27.93 -16.33
C SER A 363 4.57 27.55 -17.40
N LYS A 364 5.83 27.40 -17.00
CA LYS A 364 6.92 27.08 -17.94
C LYS A 364 6.95 25.60 -18.28
N TYR A 365 6.55 24.73 -17.36
CA TYR A 365 6.59 23.27 -17.49
C TYR A 365 5.23 22.67 -17.12
N PRO A 366 4.18 22.93 -17.92
CA PRO A 366 2.87 22.33 -17.65
C PRO A 366 2.94 20.81 -17.86
N ILE A 367 2.09 20.08 -17.14
CA ILE A 367 1.87 18.67 -17.41
C ILE A 367 1.17 18.56 -18.77
N GLY A 368 1.73 17.75 -19.65
CA GLY A 368 1.17 17.54 -20.97
C GLY A 368 1.93 16.43 -21.71
N TRP A 369 1.52 16.19 -22.94
CA TRP A 369 2.15 15.23 -23.83
C TRP A 369 2.27 15.82 -25.23
N ALA A 370 3.20 15.28 -26.01
CA ALA A 370 3.26 15.52 -27.45
C ALA A 370 2.51 14.40 -28.16
N ALA A 371 1.80 14.75 -29.24
CA ALA A 371 1.21 13.72 -30.11
C ALA A 371 2.33 12.86 -30.70
N PRO A 372 2.21 11.53 -30.69
CA PRO A 372 3.18 10.64 -31.31
C PRO A 372 3.30 10.91 -32.83
N GLU A 373 4.54 10.89 -33.34
CA GLU A 373 4.81 11.15 -34.79
C GLU A 373 4.31 10.03 -35.70
N ASP A 374 4.12 8.84 -35.16
CA ASP A 374 3.67 7.63 -35.86
C ASP A 374 2.14 7.51 -35.97
N GLY A 375 1.39 8.48 -35.45
CA GLY A 375 -0.07 8.46 -35.45
C GLY A 375 -0.69 7.53 -34.38
N MET A 376 0.13 6.95 -33.54
CA MET A 376 -0.35 6.14 -32.41
C MET A 376 -0.98 7.02 -31.32
N MET A 377 -1.80 6.44 -30.44
CA MET A 377 -2.38 7.17 -29.31
C MET A 377 -1.33 7.47 -28.25
N ALA A 378 -1.32 8.68 -27.72
CA ALA A 378 -0.57 8.99 -26.51
C ALA A 378 -1.23 8.33 -25.30
N PRO A 379 -0.54 7.49 -24.51
CA PRO A 379 -1.12 6.91 -23.30
C PRO A 379 -1.69 7.97 -22.35
N GLN A 380 -1.04 9.13 -22.25
CA GLN A 380 -1.47 10.25 -21.42
C GLN A 380 -2.82 10.83 -21.83
N GLU A 381 -3.13 10.82 -23.14
CA GLU A 381 -4.42 11.29 -23.64
C GLU A 381 -5.54 10.31 -23.28
N VAL A 382 -5.28 9.01 -23.44
CA VAL A 382 -6.19 7.96 -22.98
C VAL A 382 -6.43 8.05 -21.49
N LEU A 383 -5.35 8.21 -20.70
CA LEU A 383 -5.43 8.38 -19.24
C LEU A 383 -6.27 9.60 -18.84
N LYS A 384 -6.15 10.72 -19.54
CA LYS A 384 -6.96 11.91 -19.28
C LYS A 384 -8.45 11.65 -19.52
N LYS A 385 -8.79 10.93 -20.58
CA LYS A 385 -10.19 10.54 -20.86
C LYS A 385 -10.74 9.55 -19.83
N LEU A 386 -9.87 8.68 -19.29
CA LEU A 386 -10.22 7.66 -18.30
C LEU A 386 -10.24 8.17 -16.86
N SER A 387 -9.51 9.25 -16.55
CA SER A 387 -9.16 9.66 -15.18
C SER A 387 -10.34 9.83 -14.21
N ASP A 388 -11.53 10.09 -14.73
CA ASP A 388 -12.74 10.27 -13.93
C ASP A 388 -13.55 8.97 -13.76
N LYS A 389 -13.12 7.85 -14.37
CA LYS A 389 -13.96 6.65 -14.52
C LYS A 389 -13.27 5.33 -14.16
N VAL A 390 -12.01 5.11 -14.52
CA VAL A 390 -11.32 3.81 -14.35
C VAL A 390 -9.81 4.00 -14.15
N GLY A 391 -9.17 3.03 -13.45
CA GLY A 391 -7.72 2.91 -13.36
C GLY A 391 -7.17 2.07 -14.51
N PRO A 392 -6.22 2.57 -15.32
CA PRO A 392 -5.56 1.80 -16.37
C PRO A 392 -4.44 0.92 -15.82
N ASP A 393 -4.15 -0.18 -16.52
CA ASP A 393 -3.03 -1.07 -16.26
C ASP A 393 -2.17 -1.25 -17.52
N GLY A 394 -0.88 -1.57 -17.35
CA GLY A 394 0.03 -1.87 -18.45
C GLY A 394 0.01 -3.35 -18.86
N ASP A 395 0.28 -3.66 -20.14
CA ASP A 395 0.30 -5.03 -20.65
C ASP A 395 1.34 -5.94 -19.97
N GLY A 396 2.45 -5.39 -19.51
CA GLY A 396 3.48 -6.15 -18.79
C GLY A 396 3.06 -6.54 -17.38
N SER A 397 2.49 -5.61 -16.58
CA SER A 397 2.00 -5.88 -15.23
C SER A 397 0.75 -6.76 -15.25
N PHE A 398 -0.16 -6.51 -16.16
CA PHE A 398 -1.38 -7.30 -16.32
C PHE A 398 -1.10 -8.80 -16.54
N GLN A 399 -0.08 -9.15 -17.32
CA GLN A 399 0.29 -10.54 -17.58
C GLN A 399 0.73 -11.31 -16.33
N MET A 400 1.18 -10.63 -15.27
CA MET A 400 1.68 -11.30 -14.06
C MET A 400 0.56 -11.99 -13.26
N THR A 401 -0.66 -11.45 -13.30
CA THR A 401 -1.81 -11.95 -12.52
C THR A 401 -3.11 -12.04 -13.32
N ASN A 402 -3.05 -12.07 -14.66
CA ASN A 402 -4.24 -12.10 -15.52
C ASN A 402 -5.16 -13.32 -15.27
N GLN A 403 -4.66 -14.41 -14.70
CA GLN A 403 -5.45 -15.57 -14.30
C GLN A 403 -6.54 -15.22 -13.28
N GLU A 404 -6.40 -14.12 -12.53
CA GLU A 404 -7.41 -13.66 -11.58
C GLU A 404 -8.66 -13.09 -12.25
N LEU A 405 -8.64 -12.89 -13.56
CA LEU A 405 -9.88 -12.62 -14.33
C LEU A 405 -10.91 -13.74 -14.14
N ALA A 406 -10.45 -15.01 -14.02
CA ALA A 406 -11.33 -16.13 -13.68
C ALA A 406 -11.96 -15.95 -12.28
N THR A 407 -11.18 -15.46 -11.31
CA THR A 407 -11.68 -15.15 -9.96
C THR A 407 -12.77 -14.08 -10.01
N CYS A 408 -12.55 -13.02 -10.77
CA CYS A 408 -13.54 -11.94 -10.95
C CYS A 408 -14.83 -12.45 -11.60
N THR A 409 -14.74 -13.22 -12.67
CA THR A 409 -15.90 -13.75 -13.39
C THR A 409 -16.73 -14.69 -12.53
N ILE A 410 -16.08 -15.65 -11.84
CA ILE A 410 -16.79 -16.65 -11.02
C ILE A 410 -17.49 -15.99 -9.81
N ASN A 411 -16.90 -14.95 -9.26
CA ASN A 411 -17.46 -14.23 -8.10
C ASN A 411 -18.34 -13.03 -8.50
N ASN A 412 -18.59 -12.81 -9.79
CA ASN A 412 -19.35 -11.67 -10.33
C ASN A 412 -18.80 -10.32 -9.83
N ILE A 413 -17.47 -10.16 -9.79
CA ILE A 413 -16.81 -8.91 -9.42
C ILE A 413 -16.78 -7.99 -10.65
N PRO A 414 -17.48 -6.85 -10.65
CA PRO A 414 -17.66 -6.01 -11.84
C PRO A 414 -16.46 -5.08 -12.07
N ILE A 415 -15.28 -5.67 -12.31
CA ILE A 415 -14.08 -4.87 -12.63
C ILE A 415 -14.14 -4.31 -14.06
N LYS A 416 -13.50 -3.16 -14.24
CA LYS A 416 -13.23 -2.55 -15.54
C LYS A 416 -11.73 -2.40 -15.68
N VAL A 417 -11.15 -2.99 -16.72
CA VAL A 417 -9.71 -2.94 -16.98
C VAL A 417 -9.46 -2.18 -18.27
N ALA A 418 -8.75 -1.06 -18.19
CA ALA A 418 -8.23 -0.36 -19.34
C ALA A 418 -6.76 -0.75 -19.53
N LEU A 419 -6.50 -1.68 -20.46
CA LEU A 419 -5.18 -2.21 -20.72
C LEU A 419 -4.43 -1.35 -21.71
N ILE A 420 -3.35 -0.71 -21.29
CA ILE A 420 -2.44 0.06 -22.15
C ILE A 420 -1.37 -0.88 -22.72
N ASN A 421 -1.60 -1.36 -23.91
CA ASN A 421 -0.69 -2.29 -24.60
C ASN A 421 0.32 -1.54 -25.46
N ASN A 422 1.54 -1.40 -24.98
CA ASN A 422 2.66 -0.84 -25.73
C ASN A 422 3.69 -1.92 -26.16
N SER A 423 3.39 -3.19 -25.89
CA SER A 423 4.22 -4.37 -26.22
C SER A 423 5.64 -4.33 -25.67
N VAL A 424 5.88 -3.57 -24.60
CA VAL A 424 7.20 -3.45 -23.98
C VAL A 424 7.11 -3.34 -22.46
N LEU A 425 8.17 -3.72 -21.76
CA LEU A 425 8.36 -3.38 -20.35
C LEU A 425 8.76 -1.89 -20.27
N GLY A 426 7.74 -1.01 -20.26
CA GLY A 426 7.90 0.41 -20.56
C GLY A 426 8.93 1.12 -19.70
N MET A 427 8.87 0.97 -18.36
CA MET A 427 9.81 1.63 -17.43
C MET A 427 11.24 1.09 -17.61
N VAL A 428 11.41 -0.22 -17.79
CA VAL A 428 12.73 -0.82 -18.01
C VAL A 428 13.32 -0.33 -19.34
N ARG A 429 12.53 -0.29 -20.40
CA ARG A 429 12.93 0.25 -21.70
C ARG A 429 13.30 1.73 -21.65
N GLN A 430 12.59 2.52 -20.85
CA GLN A 430 12.93 3.93 -20.60
C GLN A 430 14.33 4.06 -19.99
N TRP A 431 14.68 3.21 -19.02
CA TRP A 431 16.02 3.21 -18.42
C TRP A 431 17.09 2.79 -19.42
N GLN A 432 16.80 1.80 -20.27
CA GLN A 432 17.71 1.44 -21.35
C GLN A 432 17.94 2.60 -22.33
N SER A 433 16.90 3.39 -22.59
CA SER A 433 17.03 4.60 -23.41
C SER A 433 17.90 5.67 -22.74
N LEU A 434 17.70 5.91 -21.44
CA LEU A 434 18.36 6.99 -20.70
C LEU A 434 19.81 6.67 -20.29
N PHE A 435 20.07 5.42 -19.88
CA PHE A 435 21.32 5.07 -19.22
C PHE A 435 22.17 4.04 -19.98
N PHE A 436 21.58 3.32 -20.94
CA PHE A 436 22.24 2.21 -21.65
C PHE A 436 22.36 2.41 -23.16
N GLY A 437 22.35 3.69 -23.62
CA GLY A 437 22.55 4.01 -25.03
C GLY A 437 21.55 3.34 -25.99
N LYS A 438 20.28 3.19 -25.53
CA LYS A 438 19.19 2.55 -26.28
C LYS A 438 19.45 1.07 -26.65
N ARG A 439 20.30 0.39 -25.89
CA ARG A 439 20.49 -1.07 -26.05
C ARG A 439 19.31 -1.80 -25.39
N TYR A 440 18.28 -2.08 -26.17
CA TYR A 440 17.05 -2.71 -25.72
C TYR A 440 17.25 -4.23 -25.66
N SER A 441 17.52 -4.74 -24.44
CA SER A 441 17.69 -6.16 -24.21
C SER A 441 16.49 -6.69 -23.43
N ASN A 442 15.78 -7.68 -24.01
CA ASN A 442 14.69 -8.44 -23.38
C ASN A 442 13.57 -7.57 -22.75
N THR A 443 13.27 -6.42 -23.36
CA THR A 443 12.20 -5.53 -22.92
C THR A 443 11.04 -5.43 -23.89
N THR A 444 11.13 -6.12 -25.04
CA THR A 444 10.05 -6.24 -26.01
C THR A 444 9.22 -7.48 -25.69
N LEU A 445 7.94 -7.28 -25.44
CA LEU A 445 6.98 -8.35 -25.08
C LEU A 445 6.36 -8.98 -26.34
N ASN A 446 6.38 -8.26 -27.45
CA ASN A 446 5.92 -8.76 -28.75
C ASN A 446 7.01 -8.51 -29.82
N PRO A 447 7.86 -9.51 -30.13
CA PRO A 447 8.96 -9.35 -31.09
C PRO A 447 8.53 -9.44 -32.55
N VAL A 448 7.29 -9.86 -32.84
CA VAL A 448 6.78 -10.05 -34.20
C VAL A 448 6.01 -8.82 -34.66
N GLU A 449 6.51 -8.13 -35.66
CA GLU A 449 5.87 -6.94 -36.22
C GLU A 449 4.50 -7.30 -36.85
N GLY A 450 3.45 -6.56 -36.45
CA GLY A 450 2.08 -6.77 -36.94
C GLY A 450 1.24 -7.80 -36.20
N GLU A 451 1.81 -8.57 -35.26
CA GLU A 451 1.08 -9.52 -34.45
C GLU A 451 0.92 -9.00 -33.00
N GLN A 452 -0.24 -9.17 -32.42
CA GLN A 452 -0.47 -8.93 -30.98
C GLN A 452 -0.47 -10.26 -30.24
N ILE A 453 0.65 -10.57 -29.57
CA ILE A 453 0.82 -11.79 -28.76
C ILE A 453 1.23 -11.37 -27.33
N PRO A 454 0.44 -11.70 -26.28
CA PRO A 454 -0.86 -12.38 -26.35
C PRO A 454 -1.97 -11.50 -26.96
N ASN A 455 -2.99 -12.15 -27.53
CA ASN A 455 -4.22 -11.46 -27.89
C ASN A 455 -5.08 -11.27 -26.62
N PHE A 456 -5.04 -10.10 -26.03
CA PHE A 456 -5.71 -9.80 -24.75
C PHE A 456 -7.24 -9.78 -24.88
N GLU A 457 -7.80 -9.46 -26.03
CA GLU A 457 -9.23 -9.53 -26.28
C GLU A 457 -9.74 -10.98 -26.23
N MET A 458 -9.04 -11.88 -26.94
CA MET A 458 -9.34 -13.33 -26.86
C MET A 458 -9.12 -13.88 -25.46
N LEU A 459 -8.08 -13.41 -24.74
CA LEU A 459 -7.79 -13.83 -23.38
C LEU A 459 -8.94 -13.43 -22.42
N ALA A 460 -9.42 -12.20 -22.48
CA ALA A 460 -10.54 -11.74 -21.69
C ALA A 460 -11.82 -12.53 -21.99
N GLN A 461 -12.11 -12.77 -23.28
CA GLN A 461 -13.23 -13.58 -23.72
C GLN A 461 -13.13 -15.04 -23.21
N ALA A 462 -11.93 -15.62 -23.20
CA ALA A 462 -11.70 -16.96 -22.65
C ALA A 462 -12.01 -17.06 -21.13
N TYR A 463 -11.87 -15.95 -20.42
CA TYR A 463 -12.30 -15.83 -19.01
C TYR A 463 -13.76 -15.39 -18.84
N GLY A 464 -14.54 -15.28 -19.93
CA GLY A 464 -15.96 -14.91 -19.88
C GLY A 464 -16.21 -13.41 -19.70
N MET A 465 -15.21 -12.55 -19.97
CA MET A 465 -15.33 -11.10 -19.89
C MET A 465 -15.52 -10.49 -21.29
N ALA A 466 -16.36 -9.45 -21.38
CA ALA A 466 -16.45 -8.65 -22.59
C ALA A 466 -15.16 -7.84 -22.77
N ALA A 467 -14.67 -7.75 -24.00
CA ALA A 467 -13.47 -6.99 -24.32
C ALA A 467 -13.57 -6.35 -25.69
N ARG A 468 -12.87 -5.24 -25.86
CA ARG A 468 -12.77 -4.53 -27.15
C ARG A 468 -11.34 -3.95 -27.27
N THR A 469 -10.70 -4.16 -28.41
CA THR A 469 -9.45 -3.51 -28.76
C THR A 469 -9.74 -2.17 -29.41
N VAL A 470 -9.11 -1.10 -28.92
CA VAL A 470 -9.20 0.27 -29.40
C VAL A 470 -7.88 0.67 -30.03
N ARG A 471 -7.90 1.20 -31.25
CA ARG A 471 -6.69 1.51 -32.03
C ARG A 471 -6.55 2.99 -32.38
N SER A 472 -7.60 3.79 -32.19
CA SER A 472 -7.59 5.22 -32.41
C SER A 472 -8.18 5.99 -31.24
N ILE A 473 -7.79 7.24 -31.08
CA ILE A 473 -8.27 8.10 -29.99
C ILE A 473 -9.76 8.41 -30.12
N ASP A 474 -10.29 8.39 -31.34
CA ASP A 474 -11.70 8.67 -31.62
C ASP A 474 -12.63 7.55 -31.13
N GLU A 475 -12.10 6.32 -31.00
CA GLU A 475 -12.85 5.15 -30.49
C GLU A 475 -12.87 5.07 -28.96
N VAL A 476 -12.02 5.84 -28.26
CA VAL A 476 -11.81 5.70 -26.80
C VAL A 476 -13.07 6.06 -26.03
N ASP A 477 -13.74 7.17 -26.38
CA ASP A 477 -14.92 7.62 -25.66
C ASP A 477 -16.07 6.60 -25.76
N GLU A 478 -16.34 6.08 -26.96
CA GLU A 478 -17.33 5.02 -27.19
C GLU A 478 -16.98 3.74 -26.42
N ALA A 479 -15.71 3.35 -26.39
CA ALA A 479 -15.26 2.17 -25.66
C ALA A 479 -15.44 2.33 -24.15
N ILE A 480 -15.18 3.52 -23.58
CA ILE A 480 -15.41 3.83 -22.18
C ILE A 480 -16.90 3.76 -21.86
N GLU A 481 -17.76 4.36 -22.69
CA GLU A 481 -19.22 4.33 -22.50
C GLU A 481 -19.76 2.89 -22.55
N CYS A 482 -19.24 2.08 -23.45
CA CYS A 482 -19.62 0.66 -23.55
C CYS A 482 -19.18 -0.18 -22.34
N ALA A 483 -18.05 0.18 -21.69
CA ALA A 483 -17.52 -0.54 -20.54
C ALA A 483 -18.18 -0.15 -19.23
N MET A 484 -18.78 1.03 -19.13
CA MET A 484 -19.44 1.54 -17.90
C MET A 484 -20.86 1.05 -17.77
#